data_eccd2a0886481d0d2efcb29357139bd3
#
_entry.id   eccd2a0886481d0d2efcb29357139bd3
#
_cell.length_a   1.000
_cell.length_b   1.000
_cell.length_c   1.000
_cell.angle_alpha   90.00
_cell.angle_beta   90.00
_cell.angle_gamma   90.00
#
_symmetry.space_group_name_H-M   'P 1'
#
loop_
_entity.id
_entity.type
_entity.pdbx_description
1 polymer ?
#
loop_
_entity_poly.entity_id
_entity_poly.type
_entity_poly.pdbx_seq_one_letter_code
_entity_poly.pdbx_strand_id
1 'polypeptide(L)'
;MMNKISIFSFLVAAALLTTGCSEKNVGMDVNNGMDKNSENALNSLPETQVNTMQAGDFDFAEKVDNGSYYVIGGEKVLVQNVYFGFDKYDLSADMKEVVSTNATKLSALTSETTIKVSGNTDEWGTDEYNYALGLKRAKTVKDALVNNGVSANISLVSLGESNPTCSEKTQDCFQKNRRVEHTLAK
;
A
#
# COMPACT_ATOMS: atom_id res chain seq x y z
N MET A 1 36.97 37.49 23.19
CA MET A 1 36.17 38.34 22.26
C MET A 1 34.73 37.83 22.31
N MET A 2 33.88 38.61 22.97
CA MET A 2 32.47 38.29 23.24
C MET A 2 31.65 38.80 22.05
N ASN A 3 30.86 37.93 21.37
CA ASN A 3 29.88 38.36 20.39
C ASN A 3 28.45 38.23 20.90
N LYS A 4 27.77 39.36 20.76
CA LYS A 4 26.48 39.72 21.34
C LYS A 4 25.32 38.91 20.70
N ILE A 5 24.48 38.36 21.58
CA ILE A 5 23.19 37.75 21.25
C ILE A 5 22.19 38.91 21.05
N SER A 6 21.59 38.98 19.86
CA SER A 6 20.49 39.90 19.55
C SER A 6 19.17 39.18 19.69
N ILE A 7 18.39 39.58 20.68
CA ILE A 7 17.03 39.05 20.96
C ILE A 7 16.06 39.94 20.17
N PHE A 8 15.42 39.38 19.15
CA PHE A 8 14.28 39.99 18.46
C PHE A 8 12.99 39.48 19.08
N SER A 9 12.35 40.40 19.83
CA SER A 9 11.02 40.23 20.41
C SER A 9 9.97 40.52 19.32
N PHE A 10 9.19 39.53 18.91
CA PHE A 10 8.01 39.74 18.06
C PHE A 10 6.76 39.65 18.92
N LEU A 11 6.13 40.81 19.13
CA LEU A 11 4.78 40.99 19.65
C LEU A 11 3.79 40.54 18.53
N VAL A 12 3.00 39.51 18.80
CA VAL A 12 1.84 39.14 17.95
C VAL A 12 0.57 39.59 18.67
N ALA A 13 -0.10 40.56 18.07
CA ALA A 13 -1.40 41.06 18.50
C ALA A 13 -2.49 40.03 18.12
N ALA A 14 -3.26 39.57 19.09
CA ALA A 14 -4.44 38.74 18.89
C ALA A 14 -5.62 39.62 18.47
N ALA A 15 -6.17 39.41 17.29
CA ALA A 15 -7.46 39.94 16.85
C ALA A 15 -8.52 38.84 16.99
N LEU A 16 -9.43 39.01 17.94
CA LEU A 16 -10.66 38.24 18.13
C LEU A 16 -11.70 38.69 17.11
N LEU A 17 -12.07 37.86 16.16
CA LEU A 17 -13.24 38.03 15.32
C LEU A 17 -14.27 36.98 15.70
N THR A 18 -15.30 37.39 16.43
CA THR A 18 -16.53 36.65 16.67
C THR A 18 -17.45 36.81 15.47
N THR A 19 -17.75 35.73 14.75
CA THR A 19 -18.86 35.71 13.79
C THR A 19 -19.85 34.63 14.20
N GLY A 20 -21.10 35.08 14.35
CA GLY A 20 -22.20 34.37 14.94
C GLY A 20 -22.71 33.20 14.08
N CYS A 21 -23.16 32.18 14.77
CA CYS A 21 -23.96 31.07 14.22
C CYS A 21 -25.35 31.60 13.85
N SER A 22 -25.75 31.45 12.61
CA SER A 22 -27.14 31.56 12.18
C SER A 22 -27.72 30.17 11.99
N GLU A 23 -28.54 29.74 12.93
CA GLU A 23 -29.37 28.54 12.83
C GLU A 23 -30.48 28.79 11.79
N LYS A 24 -30.48 28.03 10.69
CA LYS A 24 -31.65 27.93 9.83
C LYS A 24 -32.34 26.60 10.11
N ASN A 25 -33.47 26.70 10.82
CA ASN A 25 -34.48 25.64 10.85
C ASN A 25 -35.08 25.45 9.46
N VAL A 26 -34.89 24.26 8.89
CA VAL A 26 -35.62 23.82 7.72
C VAL A 26 -36.66 22.81 8.18
N GLY A 27 -37.93 23.24 8.15
CA GLY A 27 -39.08 22.41 8.45
C GLY A 27 -39.20 21.25 7.46
N MET A 28 -39.56 20.09 7.99
CA MET A 28 -39.95 18.91 7.21
C MET A 28 -41.38 19.15 6.70
N ASP A 29 -41.55 19.37 5.39
CA ASP A 29 -42.80 19.15 4.73
C ASP A 29 -42.84 17.72 4.14
N VAL A 30 -43.65 16.88 4.80
CA VAL A 30 -44.02 15.58 4.29
C VAL A 30 -45.12 15.78 3.28
N ASN A 31 -44.84 15.71 1.99
CA ASN A 31 -45.88 15.59 1.00
C ASN A 31 -45.56 14.46 0.02
N ASN A 32 -46.48 13.53 0.03
CA ASN A 32 -46.64 12.30 -0.68
C ASN A 32 -46.70 12.57 -2.20
N GLY A 33 -45.78 12.04 -2.98
CA GLY A 33 -45.77 12.07 -4.45
C GLY A 33 -44.98 10.89 -4.97
N MET A 34 -45.71 9.84 -5.29
CA MET A 34 -45.22 8.58 -5.79
C MET A 34 -44.92 8.73 -7.29
N ASP A 35 -43.72 9.12 -7.67
CA ASP A 35 -43.26 9.07 -9.06
C ASP A 35 -42.35 7.88 -9.30
N LYS A 36 -42.89 6.91 -10.02
CA LYS A 36 -42.21 5.75 -10.59
C LYS A 36 -41.34 6.21 -11.77
N ASN A 37 -40.12 6.70 -11.53
CA ASN A 37 -39.08 6.81 -12.56
C ASN A 37 -37.71 7.17 -11.94
N SER A 38 -37.18 6.33 -11.08
CA SER A 38 -35.79 6.47 -10.57
C SER A 38 -35.07 5.14 -10.50
N GLU A 39 -35.25 4.26 -11.47
CA GLU A 39 -34.49 3.03 -11.61
C GLU A 39 -33.24 3.17 -12.51
N ASN A 40 -32.77 4.39 -12.84
CA ASN A 40 -31.64 4.55 -13.75
C ASN A 40 -30.53 5.49 -13.24
N ALA A 41 -30.42 5.76 -11.93
CA ALA A 41 -29.36 6.64 -11.40
C ALA A 41 -28.29 5.91 -10.56
N LEU A 42 -28.32 4.58 -10.51
CA LEU A 42 -27.36 3.79 -9.73
C LEU A 42 -26.28 3.13 -10.61
N ASN A 43 -26.17 3.52 -11.88
CA ASN A 43 -25.25 2.87 -12.83
C ASN A 43 -24.18 3.82 -13.40
N SER A 44 -23.77 4.84 -12.65
CA SER A 44 -22.65 5.70 -13.07
C SER A 44 -21.68 6.03 -11.94
N LEU A 45 -21.35 5.04 -11.12
CA LEU A 45 -20.04 5.05 -10.48
C LEU A 45 -19.06 4.65 -11.59
N PRO A 46 -17.97 5.41 -11.84
CA PRO A 46 -16.95 4.93 -12.74
C PRO A 46 -16.45 3.61 -12.14
N GLU A 47 -16.72 2.51 -12.85
CA GLU A 47 -15.96 1.30 -12.63
C GLU A 47 -14.49 1.72 -12.67
N THR A 48 -13.88 1.80 -11.50
CA THR A 48 -12.44 1.74 -11.41
C THR A 48 -12.11 0.44 -12.12
N GLN A 49 -11.65 0.56 -13.35
CA GLN A 49 -11.20 -0.57 -14.12
C GLN A 49 -10.13 -1.23 -13.26
N VAL A 50 -10.51 -2.28 -12.55
CA VAL A 50 -9.59 -3.27 -12.07
C VAL A 50 -9.01 -3.81 -13.35
N ASN A 51 -7.90 -3.19 -13.78
CA ASN A 51 -7.09 -3.71 -14.85
C ASN A 51 -6.66 -5.08 -14.33
N THR A 52 -7.40 -6.10 -14.72
CA THR A 52 -6.94 -7.48 -14.67
C THR A 52 -5.73 -7.49 -15.57
N MET A 53 -4.56 -7.13 -15.01
CA MET A 53 -3.28 -7.31 -15.68
C MET A 53 -3.21 -8.80 -15.96
N GLN A 54 -3.50 -9.16 -17.19
CA GLN A 54 -3.20 -10.49 -17.71
C GLN A 54 -1.73 -10.73 -17.43
N ALA A 55 -1.45 -11.84 -16.76
CA ALA A 55 -0.09 -12.36 -16.58
C ALA A 55 0.49 -12.62 -17.98
N GLY A 56 1.04 -11.57 -18.60
CA GLY A 56 1.62 -11.60 -19.93
C GLY A 56 3.12 -11.41 -19.82
N ASP A 57 3.86 -12.39 -20.24
CA ASP A 57 5.24 -12.34 -20.74
C ASP A 57 6.40 -12.08 -19.75
N PHE A 58 6.25 -12.32 -18.47
CA PHE A 58 7.37 -12.88 -17.71
C PHE A 58 7.13 -14.38 -17.63
N ASP A 59 8.14 -15.17 -17.99
CA ASP A 59 8.12 -16.57 -17.63
C ASP A 59 8.10 -16.64 -16.09
N PHE A 60 6.87 -16.60 -15.53
CA PHE A 60 6.61 -16.92 -14.16
C PHE A 60 7.03 -18.37 -13.98
N ALA A 61 8.23 -18.55 -13.45
CA ALA A 61 8.79 -19.87 -13.45
C ALA A 61 8.19 -20.73 -12.34
N GLU A 62 7.96 -20.16 -11.13
CA GLU A 62 7.47 -20.95 -9.99
C GLU A 62 7.22 -20.07 -8.77
N LYS A 63 6.08 -20.25 -8.08
CA LYS A 63 5.84 -19.69 -6.76
C LYS A 63 6.34 -20.69 -5.71
N VAL A 64 7.11 -20.20 -4.73
CA VAL A 64 7.59 -20.97 -3.59
C VAL A 64 7.18 -20.28 -2.28
N ASP A 65 7.32 -20.97 -1.15
CA ASP A 65 6.84 -20.48 0.16
C ASP A 65 7.38 -19.10 0.53
N ASN A 66 8.65 -18.83 0.20
CA ASN A 66 9.34 -17.60 0.58
C ASN A 66 9.52 -16.60 -0.57
N GLY A 67 8.83 -16.77 -1.70
CA GLY A 67 8.96 -15.86 -2.83
C GLY A 67 8.47 -16.43 -4.15
N SER A 68 9.00 -15.88 -5.25
CA SER A 68 8.69 -16.34 -6.60
C SER A 68 9.93 -16.30 -7.47
N TYR A 69 10.10 -17.32 -8.32
CA TYR A 69 11.13 -17.31 -9.34
C TYR A 69 10.65 -16.55 -10.58
N TYR A 70 11.56 -15.82 -11.18
CA TYR A 70 11.36 -15.12 -12.46
C TYR A 70 12.57 -15.34 -13.35
N VAL A 71 12.37 -15.27 -14.67
CA VAL A 71 13.48 -15.20 -15.61
C VAL A 71 13.75 -13.72 -15.92
N ILE A 72 14.86 -13.20 -15.45
CA ILE A 72 15.27 -11.81 -15.64
C ILE A 72 16.63 -11.82 -16.34
N GLY A 73 16.72 -11.20 -17.52
CA GLY A 73 17.95 -11.19 -18.30
C GLY A 73 18.41 -12.59 -18.76
N GLY A 74 17.47 -13.55 -18.84
CA GLY A 74 17.77 -14.95 -19.20
C GLY A 74 18.18 -15.84 -18.01
N GLU A 75 18.24 -15.30 -16.80
CA GLU A 75 18.59 -16.05 -15.58
C GLU A 75 17.35 -16.27 -14.69
N LYS A 76 17.22 -17.50 -14.14
CA LYS A 76 16.20 -17.82 -13.14
C LYS A 76 16.62 -17.26 -11.78
N VAL A 77 15.92 -16.23 -11.31
CA VAL A 77 16.21 -15.56 -10.03
C VAL A 77 15.03 -15.68 -9.06
N LEU A 78 15.32 -15.90 -7.78
CA LEU A 78 14.31 -15.87 -6.71
C LEU A 78 14.16 -14.44 -6.19
N VAL A 79 12.96 -13.87 -6.31
CA VAL A 79 12.57 -12.65 -5.61
C VAL A 79 11.83 -13.04 -4.34
N GLN A 80 12.42 -12.75 -3.19
CA GLN A 80 11.93 -13.21 -1.90
C GLN A 80 10.80 -12.34 -1.37
N ASN A 81 9.88 -12.94 -0.62
CA ASN A 81 8.89 -12.22 0.17
C ASN A 81 9.57 -11.45 1.31
N VAL A 82 8.96 -10.32 1.69
CA VAL A 82 9.42 -9.50 2.81
C VAL A 82 8.43 -9.65 3.95
N TYR A 83 8.90 -10.10 5.12
CA TYR A 83 8.06 -10.41 6.28
C TYR A 83 8.11 -9.31 7.34
N PHE A 84 7.01 -9.20 8.10
CA PHE A 84 6.84 -8.14 9.11
C PHE A 84 6.43 -8.72 10.46
N GLY A 85 6.85 -8.04 11.52
CA GLY A 85 6.37 -8.31 12.86
C GLY A 85 4.87 -8.00 13.02
N PHE A 86 4.29 -8.47 14.12
CA PHE A 86 2.90 -8.13 14.47
C PHE A 86 2.76 -6.61 14.61
N ASP A 87 1.74 -6.08 13.94
CA ASP A 87 1.44 -4.64 13.93
C ASP A 87 2.61 -3.73 13.47
N LYS A 88 3.56 -4.28 12.70
CA LYS A 88 4.71 -3.54 12.17
C LYS A 88 4.65 -3.39 10.66
N TYR A 89 5.21 -2.27 10.18
CA TYR A 89 5.43 -1.97 8.75
C TYR A 89 6.87 -1.49 8.48
N ASP A 90 7.72 -1.40 9.48
CA ASP A 90 9.15 -1.13 9.35
C ASP A 90 9.92 -2.42 9.08
N LEU A 91 11.02 -2.31 8.31
CA LEU A 91 11.88 -3.43 7.97
C LEU A 91 12.83 -3.75 9.13
N SER A 92 12.86 -5.02 9.56
CA SER A 92 13.94 -5.54 10.40
C SER A 92 15.29 -5.53 9.66
N ALA A 93 16.38 -5.72 10.38
CA ALA A 93 17.72 -5.79 9.77
C ALA A 93 17.80 -6.88 8.68
N ASP A 94 17.30 -8.08 8.98
CA ASP A 94 17.28 -9.21 8.03
C ASP A 94 16.42 -8.89 6.79
N MET A 95 15.28 -8.21 6.97
CA MET A 95 14.42 -7.86 5.85
C MET A 95 14.98 -6.71 5.00
N LYS A 96 15.78 -5.82 5.56
CA LYS A 96 16.56 -4.85 4.78
C LYS A 96 17.56 -5.53 3.86
N GLU A 97 18.23 -6.59 4.32
CA GLU A 97 19.13 -7.38 3.49
C GLU A 97 18.38 -8.13 2.38
N VAL A 98 17.23 -8.72 2.69
CA VAL A 98 16.33 -9.35 1.70
C VAL A 98 15.92 -8.35 0.62
N VAL A 99 15.48 -7.14 1.01
CA VAL A 99 15.08 -6.10 0.04
C VAL A 99 16.27 -5.64 -0.80
N SER A 100 17.45 -5.47 -0.23
CA SER A 100 18.67 -5.12 -0.97
C SER A 100 19.05 -6.20 -1.99
N THR A 101 18.95 -7.47 -1.60
CA THR A 101 19.17 -8.61 -2.49
C THR A 101 18.14 -8.65 -3.62
N ASN A 102 16.85 -8.44 -3.31
CA ASN A 102 15.80 -8.35 -4.32
C ASN A 102 16.06 -7.18 -5.27
N ALA A 103 16.45 -6.00 -4.75
CA ALA A 103 16.74 -4.83 -5.56
C ALA A 103 17.88 -5.09 -6.57
N THR A 104 18.94 -5.77 -6.15
CA THR A 104 20.04 -6.18 -7.05
C THR A 104 19.53 -7.02 -8.22
N LYS A 105 18.63 -7.97 -7.95
CA LYS A 105 18.03 -8.83 -9.00
C LYS A 105 17.07 -8.06 -9.90
N LEU A 106 16.28 -7.15 -9.32
CA LEU A 106 15.28 -6.37 -10.02
C LEU A 106 15.87 -5.14 -10.76
N SER A 107 17.12 -4.76 -10.50
CA SER A 107 17.76 -3.61 -11.15
C SER A 107 17.97 -3.79 -12.66
N ALA A 108 17.94 -5.03 -13.17
CA ALA A 108 17.98 -5.31 -14.59
C ALA A 108 16.65 -5.02 -15.31
N LEU A 109 15.56 -4.78 -14.58
CA LEU A 109 14.27 -4.44 -15.14
C LEU A 109 14.21 -2.97 -15.54
N THR A 110 13.57 -2.71 -16.69
CA THR A 110 13.39 -1.35 -17.22
C THR A 110 12.05 -0.75 -16.80
N SER A 111 11.82 0.52 -17.15
CA SER A 111 10.55 1.21 -16.94
C SER A 111 9.36 0.61 -17.73
N GLU A 112 9.60 -0.28 -18.67
CA GLU A 112 8.55 -1.04 -19.39
C GLU A 112 7.95 -2.15 -18.53
N THR A 113 8.66 -2.54 -17.46
CA THR A 113 8.22 -3.54 -16.49
C THR A 113 7.56 -2.87 -15.30
N THR A 114 6.43 -3.41 -14.86
CA THR A 114 5.79 -3.02 -13.61
C THR A 114 6.00 -4.08 -12.54
N ILE A 115 6.56 -3.68 -11.40
CA ILE A 115 6.64 -4.51 -10.21
C ILE A 115 5.41 -4.21 -9.35
N LYS A 116 4.47 -5.14 -9.26
CA LYS A 116 3.35 -5.04 -8.33
C LYS A 116 3.81 -5.51 -6.95
N VAL A 117 3.76 -4.63 -5.96
CA VAL A 117 4.13 -4.89 -4.56
C VAL A 117 2.84 -5.00 -3.75
N SER A 118 2.52 -6.22 -3.31
CA SER A 118 1.26 -6.56 -2.65
C SER A 118 1.47 -6.77 -1.14
N GLY A 119 0.87 -5.91 -0.32
CA GLY A 119 0.96 -5.98 1.15
C GLY A 119 -0.16 -6.82 1.74
N ASN A 120 0.21 -7.77 2.60
CA ASN A 120 -0.69 -8.68 3.29
C ASN A 120 -0.52 -8.56 4.80
N THR A 121 -1.59 -8.93 5.53
CA THR A 121 -1.63 -8.98 6.99
C THR A 121 -2.03 -10.38 7.46
N ASP A 122 -1.94 -10.61 8.76
CA ASP A 122 -2.66 -11.70 9.42
C ASP A 122 -4.13 -11.28 9.64
N GLU A 123 -4.92 -12.17 10.25
CA GLU A 123 -6.36 -12.00 10.49
C GLU A 123 -6.70 -11.07 11.68
N TRP A 124 -5.70 -10.55 12.39
CA TRP A 124 -5.94 -9.71 13.56
C TRP A 124 -6.21 -8.27 13.16
N GLY A 125 -7.40 -7.77 13.53
CA GLY A 125 -7.82 -6.40 13.26
C GLY A 125 -9.15 -6.33 12.49
N THR A 126 -9.49 -5.14 12.00
CA THR A 126 -10.60 -4.96 11.06
C THR A 126 -10.09 -4.94 9.63
N ASP A 127 -10.97 -5.22 8.66
CA ASP A 127 -10.61 -5.19 7.23
C ASP A 127 -9.97 -3.84 6.84
N GLU A 128 -10.53 -2.72 7.30
CA GLU A 128 -10.02 -1.38 7.00
C GLU A 128 -8.64 -1.15 7.60
N TYR A 129 -8.43 -1.62 8.84
CA TYR A 129 -7.13 -1.55 9.50
C TYR A 129 -6.11 -2.40 8.74
N ASN A 130 -6.45 -3.63 8.42
CA ASN A 130 -5.59 -4.56 7.71
C ASN A 130 -5.26 -4.09 6.29
N TYR A 131 -6.25 -3.49 5.60
CA TYR A 131 -6.01 -2.83 4.32
C TYR A 131 -4.99 -1.70 4.44
N ALA A 132 -5.16 -0.81 5.42
CA ALA A 132 -4.24 0.30 5.65
C ALA A 132 -2.83 -0.17 6.05
N LEU A 133 -2.73 -1.20 6.90
CA LEU A 133 -1.44 -1.79 7.33
C LEU A 133 -0.73 -2.48 6.16
N GLY A 134 -1.46 -3.23 5.34
CA GLY A 134 -0.92 -3.85 4.12
C GLY A 134 -0.38 -2.80 3.16
N LEU A 135 -1.09 -1.69 2.96
CA LEU A 135 -0.62 -0.59 2.10
C LEU A 135 0.65 0.07 2.64
N LYS A 136 0.76 0.28 3.96
CA LYS A 136 1.97 0.81 4.60
C LYS A 136 3.17 -0.12 4.38
N ARG A 137 2.99 -1.44 4.55
CA ARG A 137 4.02 -2.45 4.29
C ARG A 137 4.49 -2.42 2.84
N ALA A 138 3.55 -2.42 1.89
CA ALA A 138 3.87 -2.33 0.46
C ALA A 138 4.65 -1.04 0.14
N LYS A 139 4.24 0.09 0.73
CA LYS A 139 4.95 1.38 0.55
C LYS A 139 6.38 1.32 1.10
N THR A 140 6.58 0.76 2.28
CA THR A 140 7.93 0.62 2.88
C THR A 140 8.85 -0.19 1.97
N VAL A 141 8.36 -1.30 1.41
CA VAL A 141 9.16 -2.12 0.48
C VAL A 141 9.43 -1.38 -0.82
N LYS A 142 8.45 -0.71 -1.41
CA LYS A 142 8.66 0.13 -2.60
C LYS A 142 9.74 1.17 -2.36
N ASP A 143 9.62 1.95 -1.29
CA ASP A 143 10.58 3.01 -0.98
C ASP A 143 11.99 2.43 -0.81
N ALA A 144 12.12 1.26 -0.17
CA ALA A 144 13.39 0.59 -0.01
C ALA A 144 13.96 0.05 -1.33
N LEU A 145 13.14 -0.50 -2.24
CA LEU A 145 13.58 -0.94 -3.58
C LEU A 145 14.10 0.25 -4.40
N VAL A 146 13.36 1.35 -4.42
CA VAL A 146 13.77 2.58 -5.14
C VAL A 146 15.08 3.13 -4.57
N ASN A 147 15.23 3.18 -3.25
CA ASN A 147 16.46 3.64 -2.59
C ASN A 147 17.66 2.72 -2.87
N ASN A 148 17.42 1.45 -3.22
CA ASN A 148 18.44 0.50 -3.65
C ASN A 148 18.62 0.45 -5.19
N GLY A 149 18.08 1.43 -5.93
CA GLY A 149 18.37 1.64 -7.35
C GLY A 149 17.46 0.92 -8.34
N VAL A 150 16.31 0.38 -7.90
CA VAL A 150 15.31 -0.18 -8.83
C VAL A 150 14.63 0.94 -9.58
N SER A 151 14.75 0.94 -10.93
CA SER A 151 14.19 1.95 -11.84
C SER A 151 12.90 1.54 -12.55
N ALA A 152 12.49 0.28 -12.41
CA ALA A 152 11.21 -0.22 -12.93
C ALA A 152 10.01 0.49 -12.30
N ASN A 153 8.88 0.50 -12.99
CA ASN A 153 7.63 1.01 -12.42
C ASN A 153 7.19 0.15 -11.22
N ILE A 154 6.82 0.76 -10.10
CA ILE A 154 6.36 0.02 -8.92
C ILE A 154 4.94 0.44 -8.57
N SER A 155 3.99 -0.48 -8.73
CA SER A 155 2.60 -0.33 -8.30
C SER A 155 2.39 -0.91 -6.90
N LEU A 156 1.52 -0.28 -6.10
CA LEU A 156 1.19 -0.72 -4.75
C LEU A 156 -0.22 -1.30 -4.72
N VAL A 157 -0.35 -2.43 -4.05
CA VAL A 157 -1.64 -3.07 -3.75
C VAL A 157 -1.66 -3.47 -2.28
N SER A 158 -2.77 -3.27 -1.60
CA SER A 158 -3.03 -3.92 -0.32
C SER A 158 -4.09 -5.00 -0.50
N LEU A 159 -3.82 -6.16 0.00
CA LEU A 159 -4.75 -7.28 0.07
C LEU A 159 -5.28 -7.48 1.50
N GLY A 160 -4.77 -6.69 2.46
CA GLY A 160 -5.14 -6.86 3.86
C GLY A 160 -4.97 -8.32 4.28
N GLU A 161 -5.97 -8.87 4.91
CA GLU A 161 -6.03 -10.28 5.33
C GLU A 161 -6.65 -11.22 4.28
N SER A 162 -7.15 -10.70 3.15
CA SER A 162 -7.92 -11.47 2.16
C SER A 162 -7.11 -12.47 1.34
N ASN A 163 -5.78 -12.48 1.47
CA ASN A 163 -4.89 -13.37 0.71
C ASN A 163 -3.94 -14.16 1.63
N PRO A 164 -4.47 -15.02 2.51
CA PRO A 164 -3.64 -15.82 3.40
C PRO A 164 -2.86 -16.87 2.62
N THR A 165 -1.59 -17.06 2.96
CA THR A 165 -0.77 -18.19 2.46
C THR A 165 -0.85 -19.39 3.39
N CYS A 166 -1.38 -19.19 4.60
CA CYS A 166 -1.53 -20.18 5.62
C CYS A 166 -2.80 -19.85 6.43
N SER A 167 -3.62 -20.84 6.76
CA SER A 167 -4.91 -20.68 7.46
C SER A 167 -4.95 -21.28 8.87
N GLU A 168 -3.84 -21.83 9.34
CA GLU A 168 -3.74 -22.36 10.70
C GLU A 168 -3.69 -21.21 11.72
N LYS A 169 -4.29 -21.44 12.90
CA LYS A 169 -4.31 -20.48 14.01
C LYS A 169 -3.02 -20.56 14.86
N THR A 170 -1.86 -20.50 14.22
CA THR A 170 -0.54 -20.58 14.88
C THR A 170 0.27 -19.32 14.64
N GLN A 171 1.21 -19.03 15.56
CA GLN A 171 2.09 -17.86 15.42
C GLN A 171 2.94 -17.92 14.12
N ASP A 172 3.37 -19.11 13.75
CA ASP A 172 4.15 -19.34 12.52
C ASP A 172 3.32 -19.03 11.27
N CYS A 173 2.05 -19.44 11.27
CA CYS A 173 1.12 -19.14 10.19
C CYS A 173 0.83 -17.63 10.10
N PHE A 174 0.54 -16.98 11.22
CA PHE A 174 0.36 -15.52 11.25
C PHE A 174 1.61 -14.80 10.73
N GLN A 175 2.81 -15.26 11.10
CA GLN A 175 4.07 -14.68 10.60
C GLN A 175 4.20 -14.81 9.08
N LYS A 176 3.80 -15.95 8.49
CA LYS A 176 3.81 -16.15 7.04
C LYS A 176 2.81 -15.24 6.32
N ASN A 177 1.67 -14.93 6.94
CA ASN A 177 0.66 -14.06 6.37
C ASN A 177 1.11 -12.58 6.39
N ARG A 178 1.86 -12.14 7.38
CA ARG A 178 2.40 -10.77 7.48
C ARG A 178 3.54 -10.53 6.50
N ARG A 179 3.24 -10.45 5.21
CA ARG A 179 4.25 -10.39 4.14
C ARG A 179 3.95 -9.35 3.07
N VAL A 180 4.96 -9.02 2.33
CA VAL A 180 4.86 -8.33 1.04
C VAL A 180 5.36 -9.25 -0.05
N GLU A 181 4.56 -9.44 -1.07
CA GLU A 181 4.89 -10.21 -2.28
C GLU A 181 5.23 -9.27 -3.44
N HIS A 182 6.04 -9.77 -4.38
CA HIS A 182 6.37 -9.10 -5.62
C HIS A 182 5.80 -9.88 -6.80
N THR A 183 5.13 -9.19 -7.72
CA THR A 183 4.67 -9.78 -8.99
C THR A 183 5.13 -8.89 -10.13
N LEU A 184 5.76 -9.48 -11.14
CA LEU A 184 6.21 -8.75 -12.32
C LEU A 184 5.12 -8.75 -13.40
N ALA A 185 4.93 -7.63 -14.09
CA ALA A 185 4.04 -7.47 -15.25
C ALA A 185 4.70 -6.54 -16.28
N LYS A 186 4.46 -6.81 -17.57
CA LYS A 186 4.79 -5.92 -18.69
C LYS A 186 3.63 -5.03 -19.02
#